data_f30180fa3dce6522564f9ade6af60a18
#
_entry.id   f30180fa3dce6522564f9ade6af60a18
#
_cell.length_a   1.000
_cell.length_b   1.000
_cell.length_c   1.000
_cell.angle_alpha   90.00
_cell.angle_beta   90.00
_cell.angle_gamma   90.00
#
_symmetry.space_group_name_H-M   'P 1'
#
loop_
_entity.id
_entity.type
_entity.pdbx_description
1 polymer ?
#
loop_
_entity_poly.entity_id
_entity_poly.type
_entity_poly.pdbx_seq_one_letter_code
_entity_poly.pdbx_strand_id
1 'polypeptide(L)'
;MSQSSEPENQPHESSLDDFKQLGLWTALGSLGYVFWIVGGMEMIERLAFYGVRTVSTLYVTRAKSDGGLGETMATFGTLLACWSLVQSGGSVFIGGLSDRYGYKQTIFAATFIQCSGYLIMAFFPSFWGFAAGAMCLAFGTSVFKPGIQGTLIRSCTRRNSSVAWGVFYQIVNIGGWIGPLIAMQMRQFAWKYVFFTNAAVICVNFLLLLTYKEPGKDERLARRAEVKAGRQSETGLFREALQELRKPHLSLYLLIFSLWWFMFPMLWDVLPKYVEDWVDTGEIVHTLFGADGTRSGVVHFLFGMKENGMKIEPEGIVNINSGLIMITCFLFAGLSAKMRATTSLLVGTILVVAALSLFGLFNLAWLCVLAMAVFSVGEMLASPKFSEFLGNIAPLDKKAMWIGFSQAPILIGATIEGKVGPLLYHLWSDKDVFARQMLVTRGMDASQVTEAALPPGEAFHKLVAFTGESPEALTRLLYQTHNVGATWYFFAGVGLVSAGLIWAYGKWLRKLSESQKGGQAASPAAARPSN
;
A
#
# COMPACT_ATOMS: atom_id res chain seq x y z
N MET A 1 -37.99 53.18 -17.07
CA MET A 1 -36.57 52.75 -17.03
C MET A 1 -36.53 51.36 -16.41
N SER A 2 -36.64 50.35 -17.24
CA SER A 2 -36.62 48.93 -16.86
C SER A 2 -35.20 48.42 -17.08
N GLN A 3 -34.53 48.01 -16.00
CA GLN A 3 -33.28 47.27 -16.09
C GLN A 3 -33.60 45.79 -16.36
N SER A 4 -33.20 45.36 -17.55
CA SER A 4 -33.20 43.98 -17.99
C SER A 4 -32.13 43.19 -17.19
N SER A 5 -32.54 42.17 -16.43
CA SER A 5 -31.70 41.18 -15.84
C SER A 5 -31.17 40.23 -16.94
N GLU A 6 -29.88 40.29 -17.23
CA GLU A 6 -29.18 39.27 -18.01
C GLU A 6 -29.18 37.94 -17.26
N PRO A 7 -29.35 36.80 -17.96
CA PRO A 7 -29.27 35.50 -17.34
C PRO A 7 -27.81 35.18 -16.98
N GLU A 8 -27.61 34.86 -15.72
CA GLU A 8 -26.35 34.42 -15.11
C GLU A 8 -25.79 33.21 -15.86
N ASN A 9 -24.65 33.40 -16.49
CA ASN A 9 -23.94 32.42 -17.30
C ASN A 9 -23.61 31.19 -16.43
N GLN A 10 -24.17 30.03 -16.75
CA GLN A 10 -23.71 28.76 -16.26
C GLN A 10 -22.23 28.56 -16.69
N PRO A 11 -21.32 28.17 -15.78
CA PRO A 11 -19.93 27.96 -16.17
C PRO A 11 -19.82 26.72 -17.06
N HIS A 12 -19.32 26.92 -18.26
CA HIS A 12 -19.00 25.85 -19.21
C HIS A 12 -18.04 24.83 -18.60
N GLU A 13 -18.28 23.55 -18.82
CA GLU A 13 -17.44 22.41 -18.42
C GLU A 13 -15.99 22.46 -18.94
N SER A 14 -15.64 23.39 -19.81
CA SER A 14 -14.29 23.59 -20.36
C SER A 14 -13.33 24.35 -19.42
N SER A 15 -13.79 24.89 -18.29
CA SER A 15 -12.97 25.80 -17.47
C SER A 15 -11.98 25.10 -16.53
N LEU A 16 -11.95 23.77 -16.45
CA LEU A 16 -11.05 23.02 -15.59
C LEU A 16 -9.71 22.68 -16.26
N ASP A 17 -9.66 22.63 -17.59
CA ASP A 17 -8.44 22.36 -18.36
C ASP A 17 -7.61 23.63 -18.68
N ASP A 18 -8.17 24.82 -18.45
CA ASP A 18 -7.53 26.09 -18.81
C ASP A 18 -6.58 26.66 -17.75
N PHE A 19 -6.39 25.99 -16.58
CA PHE A 19 -5.37 26.41 -15.64
C PHE A 19 -3.99 25.92 -16.09
N LYS A 20 -3.25 26.76 -16.77
CA LYS A 20 -1.86 26.52 -17.16
C LYS A 20 -1.05 26.15 -15.91
N GLN A 21 -0.69 24.87 -15.79
CA GLN A 21 0.14 24.34 -14.71
C GLN A 21 1.51 25.06 -14.76
N LEU A 22 2.09 25.30 -13.58
CA LEU A 22 3.44 25.83 -13.49
C LEU A 22 4.46 24.79 -13.98
N GLY A 23 5.52 25.25 -14.63
CA GLY A 23 6.65 24.38 -14.94
C GLY A 23 7.28 23.80 -13.66
N LEU A 24 7.91 22.63 -13.75
CA LEU A 24 8.40 21.85 -12.61
C LEU A 24 9.18 22.69 -11.59
N TRP A 25 10.19 23.43 -12.03
CA TRP A 25 11.05 24.22 -11.14
C TRP A 25 10.33 25.39 -10.48
N THR A 26 9.44 26.05 -11.23
CA THR A 26 8.63 27.16 -10.71
C THR A 26 7.60 26.62 -9.70
N ALA A 27 7.00 25.47 -9.98
CA ALA A 27 6.06 24.83 -9.08
C ALA A 27 6.75 24.40 -7.78
N LEU A 28 7.93 23.77 -7.86
CA LEU A 28 8.74 23.40 -6.69
C LEU A 28 9.10 24.61 -5.82
N GLY A 29 9.55 25.72 -6.44
CA GLY A 29 9.88 26.94 -5.72
C GLY A 29 8.67 27.65 -5.10
N SER A 30 7.45 27.35 -5.57
CA SER A 30 6.20 27.90 -5.02
C SER A 30 5.62 27.08 -3.85
N LEU A 31 6.19 25.90 -3.52
CA LEU A 31 5.75 25.07 -2.39
C LEU A 31 6.18 25.72 -1.08
N GLY A 32 5.19 26.06 -0.26
CA GLY A 32 5.42 26.74 1.01
C GLY A 32 6.02 25.82 2.10
N TYR A 33 6.51 26.44 3.18
CA TYR A 33 7.10 25.74 4.32
C TYR A 33 6.21 24.61 4.88
N VAL A 34 4.91 24.85 5.00
CA VAL A 34 3.95 23.87 5.54
C VAL A 34 3.91 22.60 4.68
N PHE A 35 4.01 22.72 3.35
CA PHE A 35 4.07 21.57 2.45
C PHE A 35 5.24 20.65 2.78
N TRP A 36 6.43 21.22 2.96
CA TRP A 36 7.65 20.44 3.24
C TRP A 36 7.62 19.78 4.62
N ILE A 37 7.08 20.48 5.64
CA ILE A 37 6.92 19.90 6.97
C ILE A 37 5.93 18.73 6.95
N VAL A 38 4.79 18.90 6.30
CA VAL A 38 3.75 17.87 6.20
C VAL A 38 4.23 16.67 5.38
N GLY A 39 4.97 16.93 4.28
CA GLY A 39 5.65 15.88 3.52
C GLY A 39 6.68 15.12 4.36
N GLY A 40 7.49 15.84 5.14
CA GLY A 40 8.44 15.24 6.09
C GLY A 40 7.76 14.39 7.16
N MET A 41 6.62 14.84 7.69
CA MET A 41 5.84 14.07 8.68
C MET A 41 5.30 12.76 8.08
N GLU A 42 4.80 12.79 6.85
CA GLU A 42 4.38 11.57 6.15
C GLU A 42 5.56 10.65 5.87
N MET A 43 6.71 11.18 5.44
CA MET A 43 7.93 10.39 5.23
C MET A 43 8.34 9.64 6.51
N ILE A 44 8.34 10.32 7.66
CA ILE A 44 8.67 9.73 8.97
C ILE A 44 7.66 8.64 9.34
N GLU A 45 6.37 8.91 9.13
CA GLU A 45 5.33 7.92 9.40
C GLU A 45 5.46 6.72 8.48
N ARG A 46 5.70 6.92 7.18
CA ARG A 46 5.93 5.83 6.23
C ARG A 46 7.18 5.02 6.55
N LEU A 47 8.25 5.68 6.97
CA LEU A 47 9.48 5.02 7.43
C LEU A 47 9.18 4.07 8.60
N ALA A 48 8.50 4.55 9.63
CA ALA A 48 8.14 3.74 10.79
C ALA A 48 7.15 2.62 10.42
N PHE A 49 6.13 2.92 9.61
CA PHE A 49 5.11 1.96 9.17
C PHE A 49 5.71 0.81 8.36
N TYR A 50 6.46 1.12 7.29
CA TYR A 50 7.07 0.09 6.45
C TYR A 50 8.22 -0.63 7.14
N GLY A 51 8.89 0.02 8.10
CA GLY A 51 9.86 -0.62 8.97
C GLY A 51 9.28 -1.80 9.76
N VAL A 52 8.04 -1.71 10.24
CA VAL A 52 7.34 -2.83 10.89
C VAL A 52 6.66 -3.73 9.86
N ARG A 53 5.96 -3.15 8.89
CA ARG A 53 5.12 -3.90 7.96
C ARG A 53 5.89 -4.95 7.17
N THR A 54 7.07 -4.60 6.69
CA THR A 54 7.92 -5.49 5.88
C THR A 54 8.48 -6.65 6.69
N VAL A 55 8.81 -6.43 7.97
CA VAL A 55 9.35 -7.49 8.84
C VAL A 55 8.27 -8.30 9.57
N SER A 56 7.01 -7.87 9.54
CA SER A 56 5.90 -8.48 10.31
C SER A 56 5.72 -9.96 10.01
N THR A 57 5.75 -10.32 8.72
CA THR A 57 5.58 -11.70 8.26
C THR A 57 6.62 -12.61 8.91
N LEU A 58 7.89 -12.22 8.82
CA LEU A 58 8.99 -13.01 9.37
C LEU A 58 8.97 -13.04 10.89
N TYR A 59 8.68 -11.91 11.56
CA TYR A 59 8.58 -11.87 13.01
C TYR A 59 7.51 -12.81 13.56
N VAL A 60 6.34 -12.83 12.90
CA VAL A 60 5.21 -13.66 13.37
C VAL A 60 5.43 -15.15 13.04
N THR A 61 6.01 -15.47 11.88
CA THR A 61 6.05 -16.86 11.38
C THR A 61 7.36 -17.61 11.62
N ARG A 62 8.46 -16.92 11.92
CA ARG A 62 9.72 -17.61 12.29
C ARG A 62 9.57 -18.39 13.59
N ALA A 63 10.30 -19.49 13.67
CA ALA A 63 10.40 -20.30 14.87
C ALA A 63 10.78 -19.47 16.10
N LYS A 64 10.33 -19.91 17.28
CA LYS A 64 10.72 -19.27 18.55
C LYS A 64 12.21 -19.42 18.83
N SER A 65 12.82 -20.52 18.40
CA SER A 65 14.27 -20.74 18.42
C SER A 65 15.05 -19.65 17.68
N ASP A 66 14.47 -19.11 16.58
CA ASP A 66 15.04 -18.05 15.75
C ASP A 66 14.58 -16.65 16.18
N GLY A 67 13.97 -16.54 17.35
CA GLY A 67 13.50 -15.30 17.95
C GLY A 67 12.18 -14.78 17.37
N GLY A 68 11.48 -15.55 16.51
CA GLY A 68 10.14 -15.24 16.03
C GLY A 68 9.05 -15.60 17.04
N LEU A 69 7.77 -15.41 16.64
CA LEU A 69 6.62 -15.75 17.50
C LEU A 69 6.15 -17.21 17.32
N GLY A 70 6.59 -17.90 16.26
CA GLY A 70 6.24 -19.30 15.97
C GLY A 70 4.76 -19.51 15.66
N GLU A 71 4.18 -18.61 14.90
CA GLU A 71 2.79 -18.70 14.46
C GLU A 71 2.69 -19.13 12.99
N THR A 72 1.56 -19.71 12.61
CA THR A 72 1.34 -20.10 11.21
C THR A 72 1.04 -18.89 10.32
N MET A 73 1.30 -19.03 9.01
CA MET A 73 0.88 -18.03 8.01
C MET A 73 -0.64 -17.83 8.03
N ALA A 74 -1.44 -18.86 8.30
CA ALA A 74 -2.89 -18.78 8.42
C ALA A 74 -3.34 -17.90 9.61
N THR A 75 -2.65 -18.00 10.75
CA THR A 75 -2.86 -17.15 11.94
C THR A 75 -2.50 -15.71 11.64
N PHE A 76 -1.32 -15.49 11.04
CA PHE A 76 -0.87 -14.18 10.61
C PHE A 76 -1.86 -13.53 9.63
N GLY A 77 -2.40 -14.29 8.68
CA GLY A 77 -3.40 -13.80 7.74
C GLY A 77 -4.67 -13.27 8.40
N THR A 78 -5.10 -13.85 9.52
CA THR A 78 -6.23 -13.31 10.28
C THR A 78 -5.92 -11.94 10.87
N LEU A 79 -4.71 -11.75 11.40
CA LEU A 79 -4.23 -10.46 11.89
C LEU A 79 -4.16 -9.41 10.77
N LEU A 80 -3.67 -9.79 9.58
CA LEU A 80 -3.60 -8.89 8.42
C LEU A 80 -4.97 -8.43 7.95
N ALA A 81 -5.95 -9.32 7.90
CA ALA A 81 -7.32 -8.97 7.56
C ALA A 81 -7.91 -7.96 8.57
N CYS A 82 -7.70 -8.19 9.87
CA CYS A 82 -8.10 -7.25 10.92
C CYS A 82 -7.37 -5.90 10.79
N TRP A 83 -6.06 -5.92 10.51
CA TRP A 83 -5.26 -4.72 10.28
C TRP A 83 -5.82 -3.89 9.12
N SER A 84 -6.03 -4.50 7.96
CA SER A 84 -6.56 -3.83 6.77
C SER A 84 -7.97 -3.29 7.02
N LEU A 85 -8.83 -4.06 7.69
CA LEU A 85 -10.19 -3.64 8.05
C LEU A 85 -10.18 -2.39 8.94
N VAL A 86 -9.37 -2.37 9.99
CA VAL A 86 -9.27 -1.23 10.90
C VAL A 86 -8.65 -0.02 10.22
N GLN A 87 -7.56 -0.22 9.47
CA GLN A 87 -6.83 0.87 8.82
C GLN A 87 -7.66 1.53 7.71
N SER A 88 -8.16 0.75 6.78
CA SER A 88 -8.90 1.28 5.62
C SER A 88 -10.35 1.63 5.98
N GLY A 89 -11.02 0.79 6.80
CA GLY A 89 -12.35 1.07 7.31
C GLY A 89 -12.37 2.33 8.17
N GLY A 90 -11.40 2.48 9.09
CA GLY A 90 -11.24 3.71 9.86
C GLY A 90 -11.11 4.94 8.96
N SER A 91 -10.25 4.90 7.93
CA SER A 91 -10.08 6.03 7.00
C SER A 91 -11.39 6.40 6.27
N VAL A 92 -12.19 5.41 5.86
CA VAL A 92 -13.48 5.64 5.18
C VAL A 92 -14.51 6.28 6.11
N PHE A 93 -14.64 5.77 7.35
CA PHE A 93 -15.71 6.19 8.25
C PHE A 93 -15.37 7.37 9.14
N ILE A 94 -14.10 7.51 9.55
CA ILE A 94 -13.65 8.55 10.47
C ILE A 94 -12.70 9.58 9.86
N GLY A 95 -12.45 9.50 8.54
CA GLY A 95 -11.59 10.46 7.81
C GLY A 95 -12.01 11.93 8.00
N GLY A 96 -13.31 12.21 8.17
CA GLY A 96 -13.85 13.55 8.48
C GLY A 96 -13.53 14.09 9.88
N LEU A 97 -12.93 13.29 10.79
CA LEU A 97 -12.52 13.77 12.11
C LEU A 97 -11.55 14.95 12.05
N SER A 98 -10.63 14.93 11.08
CA SER A 98 -9.64 15.99 10.91
C SER A 98 -10.27 17.34 10.54
N ASP A 99 -11.31 17.32 9.69
CA ASP A 99 -12.08 18.53 9.36
C ASP A 99 -12.88 19.06 10.55
N ARG A 100 -13.30 18.15 11.42
CA ARG A 100 -14.14 18.49 12.58
C ARG A 100 -13.33 18.96 13.78
N TYR A 101 -12.26 18.23 14.15
CA TYR A 101 -11.49 18.50 15.38
C TYR A 101 -10.21 19.31 15.13
N GLY A 102 -9.71 19.31 13.90
CA GLY A 102 -8.51 20.00 13.46
C GLY A 102 -7.41 19.05 13.04
N TYR A 103 -6.68 19.45 12.01
CA TYR A 103 -5.63 18.63 11.42
C TYR A 103 -4.49 18.36 12.40
N LYS A 104 -3.98 19.40 13.07
CA LYS A 104 -2.87 19.22 14.04
C LYS A 104 -3.27 18.35 15.23
N GLN A 105 -4.46 18.53 15.77
CA GLN A 105 -4.96 17.75 16.90
C GLN A 105 -5.14 16.27 16.54
N THR A 106 -5.69 15.99 15.36
CA THR A 106 -5.90 14.62 14.90
C THR A 106 -4.57 13.93 14.55
N ILE A 107 -3.62 14.64 13.93
CA ILE A 107 -2.28 14.11 13.67
C ILE A 107 -1.55 13.83 14.99
N PHE A 108 -1.64 14.73 15.99
CA PHE A 108 -1.05 14.50 17.30
C PHE A 108 -1.60 13.26 17.99
N ALA A 109 -2.93 13.12 18.05
CA ALA A 109 -3.59 11.97 18.65
C ALA A 109 -3.22 10.65 17.89
N ALA A 110 -3.22 10.70 16.55
CA ALA A 110 -2.83 9.57 15.72
C ALA A 110 -1.38 9.15 15.97
N THR A 111 -0.45 10.10 16.00
CA THR A 111 0.97 9.84 16.28
C THR A 111 1.17 9.23 17.67
N PHE A 112 0.41 9.71 18.67
CA PHE A 112 0.44 9.15 20.02
C PHE A 112 -0.03 7.69 20.04
N ILE A 113 -1.13 7.37 19.35
CA ILE A 113 -1.66 6.01 19.24
C ILE A 113 -0.66 5.10 18.50
N GLN A 114 -0.05 5.56 17.42
CA GLN A 114 0.96 4.81 16.69
C GLN A 114 2.20 4.54 17.55
N CYS A 115 2.72 5.56 18.25
CA CYS A 115 3.84 5.41 19.17
C CYS A 115 3.53 4.36 20.25
N SER A 116 2.34 4.43 20.86
CA SER A 116 1.87 3.44 21.83
C SER A 116 1.83 2.03 21.23
N GLY A 117 1.40 1.88 19.97
CA GLY A 117 1.40 0.60 19.25
C GLY A 117 2.80 -0.01 19.11
N TYR A 118 3.78 0.79 18.70
CA TYR A 118 5.18 0.34 18.61
C TYR A 118 5.74 -0.06 19.99
N LEU A 119 5.44 0.70 21.04
CA LEU A 119 5.88 0.39 22.39
C LEU A 119 5.23 -0.90 22.93
N ILE A 120 3.94 -1.12 22.65
CA ILE A 120 3.26 -2.38 22.99
C ILE A 120 3.98 -3.57 22.33
N MET A 121 4.31 -3.49 21.04
CA MET A 121 5.07 -4.54 20.36
C MET A 121 6.44 -4.79 20.98
N ALA A 122 7.11 -3.72 21.43
CA ALA A 122 8.45 -3.82 22.01
C ALA A 122 8.47 -4.46 23.40
N PHE A 123 7.48 -4.09 24.26
CA PHE A 123 7.42 -4.55 25.65
C PHE A 123 6.73 -5.90 25.82
N PHE A 124 5.84 -6.28 24.90
CA PHE A 124 5.07 -7.51 24.97
C PHE A 124 5.40 -8.43 23.77
N PRO A 125 6.53 -9.17 23.81
CA PRO A 125 6.99 -10.03 22.72
C PRO A 125 6.16 -11.33 22.65
N SER A 126 4.89 -11.20 22.31
CA SER A 126 3.94 -12.30 22.13
C SER A 126 3.03 -11.99 20.94
N PHE A 127 2.36 -13.01 20.40
CA PHE A 127 1.39 -12.81 19.32
C PHE A 127 0.33 -11.77 19.67
N TRP A 128 -0.23 -11.84 20.87
CA TRP A 128 -1.27 -10.90 21.31
C TRP A 128 -0.73 -9.48 21.56
N GLY A 129 0.50 -9.36 22.05
CA GLY A 129 1.17 -8.07 22.17
C GLY A 129 1.42 -7.44 20.79
N PHE A 130 1.91 -8.23 19.83
CA PHE A 130 2.09 -7.77 18.46
C PHE A 130 0.75 -7.40 17.81
N ALA A 131 -0.29 -8.23 17.97
CA ALA A 131 -1.62 -7.97 17.45
C ALA A 131 -2.23 -6.68 18.01
N ALA A 132 -2.17 -6.46 19.32
CA ALA A 132 -2.64 -5.24 19.95
C ALA A 132 -1.90 -3.99 19.43
N GLY A 133 -0.57 -4.07 19.33
CA GLY A 133 0.23 -3.01 18.73
C GLY A 133 -0.13 -2.75 17.28
N ALA A 134 -0.35 -3.79 16.46
CA ALA A 134 -0.77 -3.70 15.06
C ALA A 134 -2.14 -3.03 14.92
N MET A 135 -3.10 -3.31 15.80
CA MET A 135 -4.40 -2.65 15.82
C MET A 135 -4.27 -1.16 16.19
N CYS A 136 -3.40 -0.82 17.14
CA CYS A 136 -3.09 0.59 17.45
C CYS A 136 -2.48 1.30 16.24
N LEU A 137 -1.54 0.67 15.53
CA LEU A 137 -0.95 1.23 14.30
C LEU A 137 -2.00 1.42 13.21
N ALA A 138 -2.84 0.40 12.97
CA ALA A 138 -3.91 0.45 11.97
C ALA A 138 -4.88 1.63 12.25
N PHE A 139 -5.32 1.76 13.49
CA PHE A 139 -6.23 2.83 13.90
C PHE A 139 -5.53 4.20 13.83
N GLY A 140 -4.30 4.31 14.37
CA GLY A 140 -3.52 5.54 14.29
C GLY A 140 -3.31 6.01 12.84
N THR A 141 -2.91 5.11 11.93
CA THR A 141 -2.74 5.41 10.50
C THR A 141 -4.06 5.84 9.84
N SER A 142 -5.19 5.24 10.23
CA SER A 142 -6.50 5.59 9.68
C SER A 142 -6.93 7.03 9.98
N VAL A 143 -6.47 7.59 11.10
CA VAL A 143 -6.70 8.98 11.51
C VAL A 143 -5.61 9.92 10.98
N PHE A 144 -4.36 9.47 10.95
CA PHE A 144 -3.20 10.24 10.53
C PHE A 144 -3.30 10.70 9.07
N LYS A 145 -3.58 9.77 8.15
CA LYS A 145 -3.62 10.05 6.71
C LYS A 145 -4.58 11.17 6.30
N PRO A 146 -5.86 11.16 6.71
CA PRO A 146 -6.77 12.27 6.38
C PRO A 146 -6.27 13.61 6.92
N GLY A 147 -5.65 13.64 8.11
CA GLY A 147 -5.06 14.81 8.69
C GLY A 147 -3.92 15.41 7.85
N ILE A 148 -3.00 14.57 7.42
CA ILE A 148 -1.88 14.97 6.56
C ILE A 148 -2.36 15.43 5.19
N GLN A 149 -3.20 14.63 4.52
CA GLN A 149 -3.69 14.95 3.18
C GLN A 149 -4.54 16.23 3.18
N GLY A 150 -5.39 16.43 4.20
CA GLY A 150 -6.17 17.66 4.35
C GLY A 150 -5.28 18.90 4.55
N THR A 151 -4.21 18.79 5.34
CA THR A 151 -3.22 19.87 5.51
C THR A 151 -2.45 20.12 4.20
N LEU A 152 -2.06 19.07 3.49
CA LEU A 152 -1.36 19.15 2.21
C LEU A 152 -2.17 19.91 1.17
N ILE A 153 -3.44 19.54 0.98
CA ILE A 153 -4.35 20.18 0.02
C ILE A 153 -4.46 21.68 0.30
N ARG A 154 -4.56 22.07 1.57
CA ARG A 154 -4.67 23.47 2.00
C ARG A 154 -3.34 24.24 1.89
N SER A 155 -2.21 23.55 1.77
CA SER A 155 -0.88 24.18 1.58
C SER A 155 -0.48 24.31 0.11
N CYS A 156 -1.27 23.77 -0.82
CA CYS A 156 -1.04 23.83 -2.26
C CYS A 156 -2.02 24.78 -2.97
N THR A 157 -1.62 25.30 -4.13
CA THR A 157 -2.48 26.05 -5.04
C THR A 157 -2.91 25.18 -6.22
N ARG A 158 -4.00 25.55 -6.91
CA ARG A 158 -4.42 24.82 -8.13
C ARG A 158 -3.34 24.78 -9.21
N ARG A 159 -2.46 25.78 -9.28
CA ARG A 159 -1.39 25.89 -10.29
C ARG A 159 -0.20 24.98 -10.03
N ASN A 160 0.07 24.60 -8.77
CA ASN A 160 1.19 23.73 -8.39
C ASN A 160 0.78 22.36 -7.86
N SER A 161 -0.53 22.07 -7.77
CA SER A 161 -1.04 20.84 -7.14
C SER A 161 -0.54 19.57 -7.80
N SER A 162 -0.43 19.50 -9.12
CA SER A 162 0.07 18.32 -9.83
C SER A 162 1.50 17.98 -9.45
N VAL A 163 2.38 18.98 -9.42
CA VAL A 163 3.78 18.81 -9.00
C VAL A 163 3.85 18.49 -7.50
N ALA A 164 3.03 19.17 -6.68
CA ALA A 164 2.97 18.94 -5.24
C ALA A 164 2.62 17.47 -4.91
N TRP A 165 1.61 16.90 -5.56
CA TRP A 165 1.25 15.49 -5.36
C TRP A 165 2.34 14.54 -5.85
N GLY A 166 3.01 14.85 -6.96
CA GLY A 166 4.15 14.06 -7.43
C GLY A 166 5.32 14.05 -6.45
N VAL A 167 5.69 15.23 -5.91
CA VAL A 167 6.72 15.37 -4.89
C VAL A 167 6.33 14.67 -3.59
N PHE A 168 5.09 14.81 -3.17
CA PHE A 168 4.57 14.12 -1.99
C PHE A 168 4.66 12.60 -2.13
N TYR A 169 4.26 12.05 -3.28
CA TYR A 169 4.38 10.61 -3.57
C TYR A 169 5.84 10.15 -3.55
N GLN A 170 6.76 10.97 -4.07
CA GLN A 170 8.20 10.70 -4.00
C GLN A 170 8.70 10.64 -2.55
N ILE A 171 8.32 11.62 -1.73
CA ILE A 171 8.69 11.69 -0.30
C ILE A 171 8.18 10.46 0.46
N VAL A 172 6.95 10.03 0.21
CA VAL A 172 6.35 8.81 0.76
C VAL A 172 7.22 7.58 0.46
N ASN A 173 7.66 7.43 -0.80
CA ASN A 173 8.47 6.29 -1.22
C ASN A 173 9.91 6.32 -0.66
N ILE A 174 10.48 7.50 -0.41
CA ILE A 174 11.75 7.63 0.32
C ILE A 174 11.61 7.02 1.72
N GLY A 175 10.57 7.37 2.46
CA GLY A 175 10.27 6.77 3.77
C GLY A 175 10.05 5.26 3.68
N GLY A 176 9.28 4.82 2.69
CA GLY A 176 9.01 3.41 2.41
C GLY A 176 10.27 2.59 2.07
N TRP A 177 11.28 3.22 1.46
CA TRP A 177 12.56 2.57 1.15
C TRP A 177 13.51 2.51 2.35
N ILE A 178 13.65 3.62 3.10
CA ILE A 178 14.57 3.70 4.23
C ILE A 178 14.08 2.85 5.42
N GLY A 179 12.76 2.79 5.66
CA GLY A 179 12.17 2.09 6.81
C GLY A 179 12.58 0.63 6.93
N PRO A 180 12.35 -0.21 5.92
CA PRO A 180 12.79 -1.61 5.91
C PRO A 180 14.30 -1.77 6.11
N LEU A 181 15.14 -0.90 5.53
CA LEU A 181 16.59 -0.96 5.68
C LEU A 181 17.00 -0.77 7.16
N ILE A 182 16.41 0.21 7.85
CA ILE A 182 16.65 0.42 9.28
C ILE A 182 16.14 -0.77 10.08
N ALA A 183 14.95 -1.28 9.77
CA ALA A 183 14.36 -2.41 10.47
C ALA A 183 15.23 -3.67 10.36
N MET A 184 15.78 -3.96 9.18
CA MET A 184 16.69 -5.07 8.96
C MET A 184 17.94 -4.98 9.81
N GLN A 185 18.54 -3.78 9.94
CA GLN A 185 19.72 -3.58 10.79
C GLN A 185 19.38 -3.74 12.28
N MET A 186 18.27 -3.18 12.72
CA MET A 186 17.84 -3.28 14.13
C MET A 186 17.48 -4.71 14.52
N ARG A 187 16.87 -5.48 13.61
CA ARG A 187 16.51 -6.88 13.83
C ARG A 187 17.71 -7.77 14.08
N GLN A 188 18.88 -7.47 13.51
CA GLN A 188 20.11 -8.25 13.74
C GLN A 188 20.53 -8.27 15.22
N PHE A 189 20.18 -7.20 15.97
CA PHE A 189 20.42 -7.16 17.41
C PHE A 189 19.30 -7.87 18.19
N ALA A 190 18.06 -7.48 17.98
CA ALA A 190 16.86 -8.14 18.50
C ALA A 190 15.59 -7.48 17.91
N TRP A 191 14.51 -8.23 17.80
CA TRP A 191 13.21 -7.74 17.32
C TRP A 191 12.69 -6.50 18.06
N LYS A 192 12.86 -6.44 19.38
CA LYS A 192 12.44 -5.29 20.20
C LYS A 192 13.03 -3.95 19.73
N TYR A 193 14.26 -3.96 19.20
CA TYR A 193 14.90 -2.74 18.72
C TYR A 193 14.27 -2.20 17.44
N VAL A 194 13.70 -3.05 16.59
CA VAL A 194 12.88 -2.60 15.46
C VAL A 194 11.74 -1.73 15.96
N PHE A 195 11.01 -2.21 16.95
CA PHE A 195 9.84 -1.50 17.48
C PHE A 195 10.22 -0.24 18.25
N PHE A 196 11.26 -0.28 19.09
CA PHE A 196 11.75 0.91 19.78
C PHE A 196 12.25 2.00 18.83
N THR A 197 12.98 1.61 17.78
CA THR A 197 13.44 2.55 16.75
C THR A 197 12.27 3.22 16.05
N ASN A 198 11.26 2.45 15.65
CA ASN A 198 10.08 3.00 14.99
C ASN A 198 9.25 3.90 15.94
N ALA A 199 9.16 3.57 17.24
CA ALA A 199 8.57 4.45 18.25
C ALA A 199 9.33 5.77 18.37
N ALA A 200 10.67 5.73 18.40
CA ALA A 200 11.51 6.93 18.45
C ALA A 200 11.36 7.78 17.18
N VAL A 201 11.37 7.14 16.01
CA VAL A 201 11.22 7.79 14.71
C VAL A 201 9.88 8.52 14.62
N ILE A 202 8.76 7.84 14.93
CA ILE A 202 7.44 8.48 14.83
C ILE A 202 7.28 9.65 15.79
N CYS A 203 7.97 9.65 16.94
CA CYS A 203 7.95 10.75 17.91
C CYS A 203 8.51 12.07 17.34
N VAL A 204 9.34 12.03 16.28
CA VAL A 204 9.82 13.24 15.60
C VAL A 204 8.65 14.06 15.06
N ASN A 205 7.54 13.41 14.70
CA ASN A 205 6.33 14.11 14.26
C ASN A 205 5.75 15.06 15.32
N PHE A 206 5.93 14.78 16.62
CA PHE A 206 5.52 15.73 17.68
C PHE A 206 6.30 17.04 17.60
N LEU A 207 7.60 16.97 17.29
CA LEU A 207 8.44 18.16 17.12
C LEU A 207 8.03 18.95 15.88
N LEU A 208 7.80 18.26 14.75
CA LEU A 208 7.38 18.88 13.50
C LEU A 208 6.01 19.56 13.63
N LEU A 209 5.08 18.98 14.40
CA LEU A 209 3.78 19.60 14.68
C LEU A 209 3.90 20.98 15.36
N LEU A 210 4.97 21.24 16.12
CA LEU A 210 5.17 22.53 16.78
C LEU A 210 5.63 23.62 15.82
N THR A 211 6.20 23.27 14.68
CA THR A 211 6.93 24.20 13.80
C THR A 211 6.05 24.99 12.83
N TYR A 212 4.79 24.60 12.59
CA TYR A 212 3.92 25.27 11.63
C TYR A 212 2.58 25.66 12.23
N LYS A 213 1.90 26.62 11.60
CA LYS A 213 0.50 26.99 11.92
C LYS A 213 -0.44 26.19 11.03
N GLU A 214 -1.53 25.68 11.60
CA GLU A 214 -2.53 24.90 10.86
C GLU A 214 -3.23 25.76 9.81
N PRO A 215 -3.15 25.40 8.51
CA PRO A 215 -3.87 26.11 7.46
C PRO A 215 -5.39 25.95 7.61
N GLY A 216 -6.16 27.04 7.39
CA GLY A 216 -7.62 27.00 7.44
C GLY A 216 -8.22 26.82 8.85
N LYS A 217 -7.45 27.05 9.93
CA LYS A 217 -7.94 26.94 11.30
C LYS A 217 -9.11 27.91 11.59
N ASP A 218 -9.00 29.13 11.12
CA ASP A 218 -10.01 30.16 11.38
C ASP A 218 -11.32 29.87 10.62
N GLU A 219 -11.24 29.43 9.38
CA GLU A 219 -12.42 28.98 8.60
C GLU A 219 -13.14 27.81 9.30
N ARG A 220 -12.37 26.84 9.79
CA ARG A 220 -12.92 25.70 10.54
C ARG A 220 -13.60 26.13 11.83
N LEU A 221 -13.01 27.07 12.58
CA LEU A 221 -13.61 27.59 13.81
C LEU A 221 -14.89 28.36 13.54
N ALA A 222 -14.92 29.17 12.46
CA ALA A 222 -16.12 29.86 12.01
C ALA A 222 -17.23 28.88 11.64
N ARG A 223 -16.93 27.83 10.83
CA ARG A 223 -17.88 26.77 10.48
C ARG A 223 -18.43 26.06 11.72
N ARG A 224 -17.58 25.75 12.70
CA ARG A 224 -18.03 25.14 13.95
C ARG A 224 -18.99 26.04 14.74
N ALA A 225 -18.76 27.35 14.73
CA ALA A 225 -19.65 28.29 15.35
C ALA A 225 -21.03 28.33 14.66
N GLU A 226 -21.06 28.24 13.33
CA GLU A 226 -22.30 28.18 12.54
C GLU A 226 -23.10 26.89 12.80
N VAL A 227 -22.40 25.75 12.89
CA VAL A 227 -23.03 24.46 13.23
C VAL A 227 -23.62 24.49 14.64
N LYS A 228 -22.86 25.04 15.62
CA LYS A 228 -23.38 25.21 17.01
C LYS A 228 -24.57 26.16 17.07
N ALA A 229 -24.62 27.15 16.20
CA ALA A 229 -25.74 28.09 16.09
C ALA A 229 -26.97 27.50 15.34
N GLY A 230 -26.90 26.20 14.91
CA GLY A 230 -27.99 25.54 14.20
C GLY A 230 -28.19 26.00 12.74
N ARG A 231 -27.24 26.77 12.19
CA ARG A 231 -27.31 27.32 10.84
C ARG A 231 -26.84 26.36 9.76
N GLN A 232 -26.08 25.33 10.11
CA GLN A 232 -25.65 24.24 9.22
C GLN A 232 -25.90 22.87 9.88
N SER A 233 -26.36 21.90 9.09
CA SER A 233 -26.55 20.52 9.53
C SER A 233 -25.37 19.66 9.13
N GLU A 234 -24.73 18.96 10.07
CA GLU A 234 -23.62 18.03 9.80
C GLU A 234 -24.07 16.63 9.35
N THR A 235 -25.34 16.33 9.40
CA THR A 235 -25.87 14.97 9.25
C THR A 235 -26.03 14.46 7.81
N GLY A 236 -25.73 15.28 6.80
CA GLY A 236 -25.93 14.97 5.37
C GLY A 236 -24.85 14.10 4.74
N LEU A 237 -23.58 14.22 5.17
CA LEU A 237 -22.41 13.67 4.46
C LEU A 237 -22.43 12.14 4.30
N PHE A 238 -22.77 11.40 5.35
CA PHE A 238 -22.80 9.93 5.28
C PHE A 238 -23.92 9.41 4.36
N ARG A 239 -25.10 10.01 4.44
CA ARG A 239 -26.22 9.66 3.58
C ARG A 239 -25.94 9.99 2.11
N GLU A 240 -25.31 11.13 1.88
CA GLU A 240 -24.90 11.57 0.57
C GLU A 240 -23.81 10.66 -0.01
N ALA A 241 -22.79 10.30 0.76
CA ALA A 241 -21.75 9.34 0.38
C ALA A 241 -22.38 7.98 -0.02
N LEU A 242 -23.35 7.48 0.76
CA LEU A 242 -24.01 6.23 0.46
C LEU A 242 -24.86 6.32 -0.83
N GLN A 243 -25.46 7.48 -1.12
CA GLN A 243 -26.19 7.71 -2.37
C GLN A 243 -25.25 7.73 -3.57
N GLU A 244 -24.08 8.39 -3.44
CA GLU A 244 -23.06 8.40 -4.50
C GLU A 244 -22.51 6.98 -4.76
N LEU A 245 -22.21 6.22 -3.72
CA LEU A 245 -21.75 4.83 -3.83
C LEU A 245 -22.76 3.89 -4.49
N ARG A 246 -24.04 4.26 -4.57
CA ARG A 246 -25.07 3.49 -5.31
C ARG A 246 -25.03 3.74 -6.82
N LYS A 247 -24.28 4.73 -7.30
CA LYS A 247 -24.15 5.00 -8.75
C LYS A 247 -23.39 3.86 -9.43
N PRO A 248 -23.97 3.18 -10.44
CA PRO A 248 -23.39 1.95 -11.00
C PRO A 248 -21.98 2.13 -11.56
N HIS A 249 -21.69 3.26 -12.20
CA HIS A 249 -20.39 3.54 -12.79
C HIS A 249 -19.29 3.70 -11.73
N LEU A 250 -19.62 4.25 -10.54
CA LEU A 250 -18.69 4.36 -9.43
C LEU A 250 -18.52 3.01 -8.70
N SER A 251 -19.63 2.38 -8.30
CA SER A 251 -19.59 1.12 -7.55
C SER A 251 -18.89 0.02 -8.33
N LEU A 252 -19.19 -0.10 -9.65
CA LEU A 252 -18.55 -1.09 -10.50
C LEU A 252 -17.05 -0.85 -10.62
N TYR A 253 -16.63 0.41 -10.76
CA TYR A 253 -15.22 0.76 -10.80
C TYR A 253 -14.51 0.39 -9.50
N LEU A 254 -15.08 0.75 -8.35
CA LEU A 254 -14.51 0.44 -7.05
C LEU A 254 -14.40 -1.08 -6.80
N LEU A 255 -15.42 -1.85 -7.21
CA LEU A 255 -15.41 -3.31 -7.11
C LEU A 255 -14.36 -3.95 -8.02
N ILE A 256 -14.26 -3.51 -9.28
CA ILE A 256 -13.24 -4.01 -10.21
C ILE A 256 -11.83 -3.72 -9.66
N PHE A 257 -11.62 -2.52 -9.12
CA PHE A 257 -10.33 -2.16 -8.58
C PHE A 257 -10.02 -2.81 -7.22
N SER A 258 -11.03 -3.33 -6.53
CA SER A 258 -10.82 -4.17 -5.33
C SER A 258 -10.07 -5.46 -5.65
N LEU A 259 -10.21 -6.02 -6.88
CA LEU A 259 -9.43 -7.17 -7.32
C LEU A 259 -7.95 -6.82 -7.50
N TRP A 260 -7.63 -5.60 -7.92
CA TRP A 260 -6.26 -5.12 -7.98
C TRP A 260 -5.65 -5.02 -6.57
N TRP A 261 -6.40 -4.46 -5.61
CA TRP A 261 -5.99 -4.38 -4.21
C TRP A 261 -6.04 -5.74 -3.49
N PHE A 262 -6.68 -6.75 -4.07
CA PHE A 262 -6.60 -8.13 -3.58
C PHE A 262 -5.26 -8.80 -3.95
N MET A 263 -4.66 -8.50 -5.09
CA MET A 263 -3.37 -9.11 -5.47
C MET A 263 -2.14 -8.28 -5.04
N PHE A 264 -2.30 -7.00 -4.81
CA PHE A 264 -1.19 -6.07 -4.57
C PHE A 264 -0.47 -6.30 -3.22
N PRO A 265 -1.15 -6.51 -2.06
CA PRO A 265 -0.50 -6.64 -0.77
C PRO A 265 0.36 -7.90 -0.62
N MET A 266 0.24 -8.89 -1.50
CA MET A 266 1.08 -10.10 -1.54
C MET A 266 2.58 -9.80 -1.45
N LEU A 267 2.98 -8.62 -1.94
CA LEU A 267 4.37 -8.16 -1.90
C LEU A 267 4.94 -8.04 -0.49
N TRP A 268 4.11 -7.65 0.46
CA TRP A 268 4.51 -7.46 1.86
C TRP A 268 4.04 -8.59 2.76
N ASP A 269 2.97 -9.28 2.37
CA ASP A 269 2.28 -10.24 3.22
C ASP A 269 2.79 -11.66 3.02
N VAL A 270 3.18 -12.01 1.81
CA VAL A 270 3.58 -13.36 1.42
C VAL A 270 5.01 -13.43 0.88
N LEU A 271 5.43 -12.46 0.06
CA LEU A 271 6.74 -12.53 -0.62
C LEU A 271 7.93 -12.64 0.35
N PRO A 272 7.98 -11.93 1.51
CA PRO A 272 9.10 -12.10 2.44
C PRO A 272 9.28 -13.55 2.90
N LYS A 273 8.18 -14.22 3.21
CA LYS A 273 8.20 -15.64 3.61
C LYS A 273 8.58 -16.55 2.45
N TYR A 274 8.06 -16.29 1.25
CA TYR A 274 8.44 -17.04 0.05
C TYR A 274 9.95 -16.93 -0.26
N VAL A 275 10.51 -15.72 -0.15
CA VAL A 275 11.95 -15.51 -0.36
C VAL A 275 12.76 -16.23 0.70
N GLU A 276 12.35 -16.17 1.97
CA GLU A 276 13.01 -16.90 3.07
C GLU A 276 13.00 -18.40 2.85
N ASP A 277 11.88 -18.96 2.44
CA ASP A 277 11.69 -20.40 2.31
C ASP A 277 12.37 -20.99 1.06
N TRP A 278 12.34 -20.26 -0.07
CA TRP A 278 12.59 -20.87 -1.37
C TRP A 278 13.67 -20.21 -2.22
N VAL A 279 14.04 -18.94 -1.97
CA VAL A 279 14.95 -18.19 -2.84
C VAL A 279 16.34 -18.11 -2.23
N ASP A 280 17.36 -18.59 -2.93
CA ASP A 280 18.75 -18.40 -2.49
C ASP A 280 19.28 -17.03 -2.95
N THR A 281 19.11 -16.02 -2.10
CA THR A 281 19.58 -14.65 -2.37
C THR A 281 21.11 -14.52 -2.40
N GLY A 282 21.85 -15.55 -1.97
CA GLY A 282 23.31 -15.62 -2.09
C GLY A 282 23.78 -15.63 -3.54
N GLU A 283 22.97 -16.15 -4.46
CA GLU A 283 23.26 -16.12 -5.91
C GLU A 283 23.47 -14.69 -6.43
N ILE A 284 22.63 -13.74 -5.96
CA ILE A 284 22.76 -12.33 -6.33
C ILE A 284 24.09 -11.75 -5.80
N VAL A 285 24.39 -12.04 -4.52
CA VAL A 285 25.60 -11.54 -3.88
C VAL A 285 26.83 -12.10 -4.56
N HIS A 286 26.85 -13.40 -4.82
CA HIS A 286 27.96 -14.06 -5.52
C HIS A 286 28.18 -13.47 -6.92
N THR A 287 27.10 -13.18 -7.64
CA THR A 287 27.17 -12.57 -8.98
C THR A 287 27.72 -11.13 -8.94
N LEU A 288 27.31 -10.32 -7.95
CA LEU A 288 27.68 -8.90 -7.88
C LEU A 288 29.03 -8.66 -7.19
N PHE A 289 29.37 -9.46 -6.19
CA PHE A 289 30.52 -9.20 -5.30
C PHE A 289 31.52 -10.36 -5.25
N GLY A 290 31.28 -11.47 -5.96
CA GLY A 290 32.13 -12.66 -5.98
C GLY A 290 31.85 -13.63 -4.82
N ALA A 291 32.66 -14.71 -4.76
CA ALA A 291 32.48 -15.81 -3.80
C ALA A 291 32.59 -15.40 -2.33
N ASP A 292 33.38 -14.38 -2.04
CA ASP A 292 33.61 -13.90 -0.65
C ASP A 292 32.57 -12.87 -0.20
N GLY A 293 31.59 -12.52 -1.06
CA GLY A 293 30.59 -11.49 -0.79
C GLY A 293 31.21 -10.11 -0.61
N THR A 294 30.63 -9.29 0.26
CA THR A 294 31.14 -7.94 0.55
C THR A 294 31.22 -7.69 2.05
N ARG A 295 32.20 -6.85 2.46
CA ARG A 295 32.35 -6.38 3.84
C ARG A 295 31.98 -4.91 4.01
N SER A 296 31.50 -4.26 2.93
CA SER A 296 31.14 -2.85 2.97
C SER A 296 29.85 -2.63 3.76
N GLY A 297 29.91 -1.96 4.91
CA GLY A 297 28.73 -1.63 5.71
C GLY A 297 27.70 -0.78 4.95
N VAL A 298 28.13 0.07 4.02
CA VAL A 298 27.22 0.84 3.16
C VAL A 298 26.45 -0.07 2.21
N VAL A 299 27.14 -1.05 1.60
CA VAL A 299 26.49 -2.03 0.70
C VAL A 299 25.55 -2.92 1.50
N HIS A 300 25.96 -3.40 2.69
CA HIS A 300 25.07 -4.17 3.58
C HIS A 300 23.80 -3.40 3.89
N PHE A 301 23.92 -2.11 4.23
CA PHE A 301 22.76 -1.28 4.51
C PHE A 301 21.87 -1.11 3.26
N LEU A 302 22.43 -0.70 2.13
CA LEU A 302 21.64 -0.38 0.92
C LEU A 302 20.93 -1.59 0.31
N PHE A 303 21.55 -2.78 0.37
CA PHE A 303 20.97 -4.01 -0.17
C PHE A 303 20.20 -4.81 0.88
N GLY A 304 20.19 -4.39 2.14
CA GLY A 304 19.57 -5.16 3.23
C GLY A 304 20.22 -6.54 3.39
N MET A 305 21.55 -6.59 3.48
CA MET A 305 22.29 -7.84 3.54
C MET A 305 22.40 -8.36 4.98
N LYS A 306 22.55 -9.68 5.11
CA LYS A 306 22.95 -10.32 6.37
C LYS A 306 24.31 -9.81 6.83
N GLU A 307 24.57 -9.89 8.13
CA GLU A 307 25.81 -9.39 8.76
C GLU A 307 27.08 -9.97 8.12
N ASN A 308 27.03 -11.22 7.67
CA ASN A 308 28.16 -11.87 6.98
C ASN A 308 28.36 -11.39 5.53
N GLY A 309 27.47 -10.57 4.98
CA GLY A 309 27.58 -10.04 3.62
C GLY A 309 27.42 -11.07 2.50
N MET A 310 26.89 -12.26 2.79
CA MET A 310 26.77 -13.38 1.85
C MET A 310 25.37 -13.56 1.28
N LYS A 311 24.34 -13.00 1.91
CA LYS A 311 22.93 -13.11 1.48
C LYS A 311 22.20 -11.79 1.70
N ILE A 312 21.23 -11.53 0.84
CA ILE A 312 20.27 -10.42 1.00
C ILE A 312 19.11 -10.94 1.85
N GLU A 313 18.67 -10.17 2.84
CA GLU A 313 17.49 -10.49 3.62
C GLU A 313 16.22 -10.42 2.75
N PRO A 314 15.18 -11.21 3.05
CA PRO A 314 13.93 -11.19 2.27
C PRO A 314 13.34 -9.80 2.10
N GLU A 315 13.40 -8.97 3.13
CA GLU A 315 12.91 -7.60 3.10
C GLU A 315 13.74 -6.71 2.15
N GLY A 316 15.02 -7.02 1.95
CA GLY A 316 15.88 -6.34 0.97
C GLY A 316 15.39 -6.56 -0.45
N ILE A 317 14.92 -7.77 -0.78
CA ILE A 317 14.29 -8.08 -2.07
C ILE A 317 12.97 -7.32 -2.24
N VAL A 318 12.11 -7.32 -1.22
CA VAL A 318 10.84 -6.55 -1.26
C VAL A 318 11.10 -5.06 -1.42
N ASN A 319 12.14 -4.55 -0.78
CA ASN A 319 12.47 -3.13 -0.79
C ASN A 319 12.98 -2.60 -2.15
N ILE A 320 13.33 -3.49 -3.09
CA ILE A 320 13.61 -3.13 -4.49
C ILE A 320 12.43 -2.35 -5.10
N ASN A 321 11.18 -2.71 -4.76
CA ASN A 321 9.99 -2.01 -5.22
C ASN A 321 10.04 -0.52 -4.86
N SER A 322 10.16 -0.19 -3.58
CA SER A 322 10.21 1.20 -3.11
C SER A 322 11.41 1.96 -3.67
N GLY A 323 12.57 1.29 -3.79
CA GLY A 323 13.78 1.85 -4.37
C GLY A 323 13.63 2.22 -5.85
N LEU A 324 13.05 1.32 -6.65
CA LEU A 324 12.75 1.58 -8.06
C LEU A 324 11.75 2.71 -8.24
N ILE A 325 10.67 2.71 -7.46
CA ILE A 325 9.66 3.78 -7.52
C ILE A 325 10.31 5.12 -7.16
N MET A 326 11.12 5.16 -6.11
CA MET A 326 11.84 6.37 -5.68
C MET A 326 12.66 6.98 -6.82
N ILE A 327 13.35 6.15 -7.61
CA ILE A 327 14.26 6.63 -8.67
C ILE A 327 13.49 6.93 -9.96
N THR A 328 12.49 6.10 -10.33
CA THR A 328 11.91 6.09 -11.68
C THR A 328 10.49 6.66 -11.76
N CYS A 329 9.86 7.02 -10.64
CA CYS A 329 8.49 7.49 -10.56
C CYS A 329 8.17 8.61 -11.58
N PHE A 330 9.05 9.62 -11.72
CA PHE A 330 8.83 10.73 -12.65
C PHE A 330 8.83 10.29 -14.12
N LEU A 331 9.67 9.30 -14.47
CA LEU A 331 9.71 8.75 -15.83
C LEU A 331 8.36 8.10 -16.19
N PHE A 332 7.86 7.25 -15.30
CA PHE A 332 6.59 6.54 -15.52
C PHE A 332 5.36 7.45 -15.38
N ALA A 333 5.42 8.47 -14.54
CA ALA A 333 4.40 9.51 -14.49
C ALA A 333 4.29 10.25 -15.83
N GLY A 334 5.43 10.61 -16.45
CA GLY A 334 5.47 11.24 -17.79
C GLY A 334 4.95 10.31 -18.89
N LEU A 335 5.26 9.02 -18.84
CA LEU A 335 4.75 8.02 -19.77
C LEU A 335 3.23 7.82 -19.61
N SER A 336 2.78 7.65 -18.39
CA SER A 336 1.37 7.44 -18.04
C SER A 336 0.50 8.66 -18.38
N ALA A 337 1.05 9.89 -18.30
CA ALA A 337 0.34 11.12 -18.68
C ALA A 337 -0.11 11.12 -20.15
N LYS A 338 0.62 10.43 -21.04
CA LYS A 338 0.28 10.29 -22.46
C LYS A 338 -0.76 9.19 -22.73
N MET A 339 -1.11 8.40 -21.72
CA MET A 339 -2.03 7.27 -21.84
C MET A 339 -3.41 7.65 -21.27
N ARG A 340 -4.49 7.07 -21.85
CA ARG A 340 -5.81 7.12 -21.22
C ARG A 340 -5.75 6.39 -19.87
N ALA A 341 -6.45 6.89 -18.86
CA ALA A 341 -6.42 6.29 -17.52
C ALA A 341 -6.74 4.79 -17.52
N THR A 342 -7.81 4.36 -18.20
CA THR A 342 -8.19 2.96 -18.33
C THR A 342 -7.14 2.10 -19.05
N THR A 343 -6.41 2.65 -20.03
CA THR A 343 -5.33 1.95 -20.72
C THR A 343 -4.12 1.77 -19.81
N SER A 344 -3.73 2.82 -19.08
CA SER A 344 -2.63 2.77 -18.13
C SER A 344 -2.91 1.77 -17.00
N LEU A 345 -4.14 1.79 -16.45
CA LEU A 345 -4.60 0.80 -15.47
C LEU A 345 -4.52 -0.63 -15.99
N LEU A 346 -4.96 -0.86 -17.23
CA LEU A 346 -4.94 -2.19 -17.86
C LEU A 346 -3.49 -2.68 -18.05
N VAL A 347 -2.63 -1.85 -18.64
CA VAL A 347 -1.22 -2.22 -18.87
C VAL A 347 -0.51 -2.46 -17.54
N GLY A 348 -0.71 -1.59 -16.55
CA GLY A 348 -0.15 -1.77 -15.21
C GLY A 348 -0.61 -3.07 -14.56
N THR A 349 -1.90 -3.40 -14.67
CA THR A 349 -2.44 -4.67 -14.14
C THR A 349 -1.84 -5.89 -14.85
N ILE A 350 -1.67 -5.86 -16.18
CA ILE A 350 -1.04 -6.96 -16.94
C ILE A 350 0.42 -7.16 -16.50
N LEU A 351 1.16 -6.07 -16.28
CA LEU A 351 2.55 -6.16 -15.78
C LEU A 351 2.60 -6.77 -14.37
N VAL A 352 1.69 -6.39 -13.47
CA VAL A 352 1.60 -7.02 -12.15
C VAL A 352 1.28 -8.51 -12.26
N VAL A 353 0.35 -8.90 -13.15
CA VAL A 353 0.04 -10.32 -13.43
C VAL A 353 1.28 -11.06 -13.92
N ALA A 354 2.03 -10.48 -14.86
CA ALA A 354 3.28 -11.07 -15.34
C ALA A 354 4.30 -11.24 -14.21
N ALA A 355 4.46 -10.24 -13.34
CA ALA A 355 5.35 -10.31 -12.19
C ALA A 355 4.96 -11.42 -11.22
N LEU A 356 3.67 -11.52 -10.86
CA LEU A 356 3.17 -12.60 -9.99
C LEU A 356 3.41 -13.98 -10.62
N SER A 357 3.22 -14.11 -11.94
CA SER A 357 3.51 -15.35 -12.66
C SER A 357 5.00 -15.70 -12.62
N LEU A 358 5.89 -14.70 -12.73
CA LEU A 358 7.34 -14.90 -12.64
C LEU A 358 7.77 -15.38 -11.25
N PHE A 359 7.17 -14.87 -10.15
CA PHE A 359 7.45 -15.39 -8.79
C PHE A 359 7.08 -16.87 -8.64
N GLY A 360 6.05 -17.34 -9.36
CA GLY A 360 5.62 -18.74 -9.31
C GLY A 360 6.42 -19.71 -10.20
N LEU A 361 7.13 -19.20 -11.22
CA LEU A 361 7.77 -20.06 -12.22
C LEU A 361 9.01 -20.79 -11.70
N PHE A 362 9.92 -20.07 -11.03
CA PHE A 362 11.18 -20.60 -10.55
C PHE A 362 11.64 -19.87 -9.30
N ASN A 363 12.39 -20.56 -8.46
CA ASN A 363 13.00 -19.99 -7.24
C ASN A 363 14.38 -19.34 -7.49
N LEU A 364 14.65 -18.88 -8.71
CA LEU A 364 15.89 -18.19 -9.06
C LEU A 364 15.88 -16.75 -8.49
N ALA A 365 16.93 -16.38 -7.80
CA ALA A 365 17.02 -15.08 -7.15
C ALA A 365 16.94 -13.90 -8.15
N TRP A 366 17.61 -13.99 -9.29
CA TRP A 366 17.55 -12.97 -10.34
C TRP A 366 16.16 -12.85 -11.01
N LEU A 367 15.42 -13.96 -11.11
CA LEU A 367 14.06 -13.91 -11.62
C LEU A 367 13.13 -13.20 -10.61
N CYS A 368 13.38 -13.37 -9.32
CA CYS A 368 12.68 -12.65 -8.26
C CYS A 368 12.93 -11.13 -8.36
N VAL A 369 14.18 -10.71 -8.61
CA VAL A 369 14.54 -9.29 -8.86
C VAL A 369 13.83 -8.76 -10.11
N LEU A 370 13.83 -9.52 -11.21
CA LEU A 370 13.12 -9.15 -12.44
C LEU A 370 11.61 -9.02 -12.19
N ALA A 371 11.01 -9.99 -11.51
CA ALA A 371 9.58 -9.95 -11.16
C ALA A 371 9.26 -8.71 -10.33
N MET A 372 10.10 -8.36 -9.35
CA MET A 372 9.96 -7.15 -8.56
C MET A 372 10.05 -5.88 -9.41
N ALA A 373 11.00 -5.82 -10.36
CA ALA A 373 11.11 -4.68 -11.28
C ALA A 373 9.87 -4.53 -12.17
N VAL A 374 9.37 -5.63 -12.74
CA VAL A 374 8.14 -5.64 -13.55
C VAL A 374 6.92 -5.23 -12.73
N PHE A 375 6.82 -5.72 -11.48
CA PHE A 375 5.76 -5.34 -10.54
C PHE A 375 5.78 -3.82 -10.28
N SER A 376 6.96 -3.27 -9.98
CA SER A 376 7.13 -1.83 -9.68
C SER A 376 6.71 -0.95 -10.87
N VAL A 377 7.05 -1.36 -12.10
CA VAL A 377 6.59 -0.65 -13.31
C VAL A 377 5.06 -0.73 -13.44
N GLY A 378 4.48 -1.91 -13.22
CA GLY A 378 3.03 -2.10 -13.22
C GLY A 378 2.32 -1.21 -12.20
N GLU A 379 2.86 -1.12 -10.99
CA GLU A 379 2.36 -0.25 -9.93
C GLU A 379 2.42 1.22 -10.31
N MET A 380 3.54 1.72 -10.80
CA MET A 380 3.70 3.12 -11.20
C MET A 380 2.75 3.53 -12.33
N LEU A 381 2.34 2.60 -13.19
CA LEU A 381 1.35 2.86 -14.23
C LEU A 381 -0.10 2.79 -13.72
N ALA A 382 -0.41 1.97 -12.73
CA ALA A 382 -1.77 1.74 -12.26
C ALA A 382 -2.16 2.65 -11.07
N SER A 383 -1.36 2.69 -10.02
CA SER A 383 -1.71 3.33 -8.74
C SER A 383 -2.05 4.82 -8.84
N PRO A 384 -1.24 5.67 -9.51
CA PRO A 384 -1.57 7.09 -9.64
C PRO A 384 -2.82 7.31 -10.50
N LYS A 385 -2.99 6.49 -11.55
CA LYS A 385 -4.12 6.60 -12.48
C LYS A 385 -5.46 6.23 -11.88
N PHE A 386 -5.46 5.39 -10.86
CA PHE A 386 -6.68 5.08 -10.12
C PHE A 386 -7.30 6.33 -9.47
N SER A 387 -6.50 7.10 -8.74
CA SER A 387 -6.96 8.33 -8.09
C SER A 387 -7.29 9.43 -9.09
N GLU A 388 -6.48 9.58 -10.15
CA GLU A 388 -6.72 10.53 -11.25
C GLU A 388 -8.06 10.23 -11.94
N PHE A 389 -8.34 8.97 -12.24
CA PHE A 389 -9.59 8.57 -12.87
C PHE A 389 -10.81 8.92 -12.02
N LEU A 390 -10.77 8.60 -10.70
CA LEU A 390 -11.84 8.98 -9.77
C LEU A 390 -12.07 10.49 -9.73
N GLY A 391 -11.00 11.29 -9.69
CA GLY A 391 -11.06 12.74 -9.72
C GLY A 391 -11.68 13.29 -11.00
N ASN A 392 -11.44 12.62 -12.14
CA ASN A 392 -11.94 13.05 -13.45
C ASN A 392 -13.43 12.73 -13.68
N ILE A 393 -13.91 11.58 -13.14
CA ILE A 393 -15.34 11.21 -13.27
C ILE A 393 -16.21 11.77 -12.14
N ALA A 394 -15.61 12.39 -11.13
CA ALA A 394 -16.32 12.96 -9.99
C ALA A 394 -17.09 14.23 -10.38
N PRO A 395 -18.35 14.41 -9.91
CA PRO A 395 -19.06 15.68 -10.01
C PRO A 395 -18.25 16.82 -9.37
N LEU A 396 -18.34 18.02 -9.94
CA LEU A 396 -17.51 19.17 -9.51
C LEU A 396 -17.69 19.54 -8.04
N ASP A 397 -18.91 19.44 -7.54
CA ASP A 397 -19.31 19.72 -6.16
C ASP A 397 -18.94 18.61 -5.17
N LYS A 398 -18.56 17.40 -5.65
CA LYS A 398 -18.33 16.19 -4.84
C LYS A 398 -16.95 15.58 -5.03
N LYS A 399 -16.01 16.28 -5.65
CA LYS A 399 -14.67 15.75 -5.97
C LYS A 399 -13.92 15.22 -4.74
N ALA A 400 -13.93 15.96 -3.62
CA ALA A 400 -13.26 15.52 -2.39
C ALA A 400 -13.84 14.21 -1.84
N MET A 401 -15.17 14.07 -1.85
CA MET A 401 -15.87 12.85 -1.44
C MET A 401 -15.47 11.66 -2.32
N TRP A 402 -15.47 11.83 -3.65
CA TRP A 402 -15.12 10.77 -4.60
C TRP A 402 -13.66 10.33 -4.49
N ILE A 403 -12.74 11.26 -4.23
CA ILE A 403 -11.35 10.93 -3.94
C ILE A 403 -11.24 10.14 -2.61
N GLY A 404 -12.07 10.47 -1.62
CA GLY A 404 -12.18 9.69 -0.38
C GLY A 404 -12.59 8.23 -0.62
N PHE A 405 -13.41 7.95 -1.62
CA PHE A 405 -13.79 6.58 -2.00
C PHE A 405 -12.64 5.75 -2.56
N SER A 406 -11.47 6.33 -2.83
CA SER A 406 -10.29 5.56 -3.21
C SER A 406 -9.84 4.55 -2.14
N GLN A 407 -10.26 4.74 -0.89
CA GLN A 407 -9.96 3.80 0.19
C GLN A 407 -10.90 2.57 0.20
N ALA A 408 -12.04 2.62 -0.48
CA ALA A 408 -12.99 1.51 -0.50
C ALA A 408 -12.47 0.23 -1.19
N PRO A 409 -11.77 0.28 -2.35
CA PRO A 409 -11.13 -0.88 -2.93
C PRO A 409 -10.06 -1.50 -2.04
N ILE A 410 -9.29 -0.66 -1.32
CA ILE A 410 -8.28 -1.13 -0.36
C ILE A 410 -8.96 -1.87 0.78
N LEU A 411 -10.03 -1.29 1.33
CA LEU A 411 -10.82 -1.91 2.40
C LEU A 411 -11.32 -3.31 1.98
N ILE A 412 -11.86 -3.46 0.78
CA ILE A 412 -12.40 -4.72 0.29
C ILE A 412 -11.26 -5.68 -0.07
N GLY A 413 -10.38 -5.27 -0.99
CA GLY A 413 -9.36 -6.13 -1.59
C GLY A 413 -8.32 -6.59 -0.59
N ALA A 414 -7.69 -5.66 0.13
CA ALA A 414 -6.63 -5.99 1.07
C ALA A 414 -7.14 -6.69 2.35
N THR A 415 -8.40 -6.47 2.75
CA THR A 415 -8.97 -7.22 3.88
C THR A 415 -9.19 -8.69 3.51
N ILE A 416 -9.71 -8.96 2.32
CA ILE A 416 -9.90 -10.34 1.83
C ILE A 416 -8.55 -11.00 1.58
N GLU A 417 -7.62 -10.29 0.93
CA GLU A 417 -6.27 -10.80 0.67
C GLU A 417 -5.52 -11.12 1.95
N GLY A 418 -5.54 -10.23 2.94
CA GLY A 418 -4.88 -10.44 4.22
C GLY A 418 -5.25 -11.77 4.89
N LYS A 419 -6.46 -12.28 4.65
CA LYS A 419 -6.83 -13.63 5.10
C LYS A 419 -6.49 -14.70 4.09
N VAL A 420 -6.81 -14.48 2.81
CA VAL A 420 -6.72 -15.50 1.75
C VAL A 420 -5.27 -15.74 1.32
N GLY A 421 -4.46 -14.69 1.17
CA GLY A 421 -3.07 -14.80 0.71
C GLY A 421 -2.22 -15.67 1.62
N PRO A 422 -2.06 -15.33 2.90
CA PRO A 422 -1.32 -16.15 3.85
C PRO A 422 -1.90 -17.55 4.05
N LEU A 423 -3.24 -17.72 4.00
CA LEU A 423 -3.86 -19.03 4.08
C LEU A 423 -3.50 -19.91 2.89
N LEU A 424 -3.59 -19.39 1.66
CA LEU A 424 -3.21 -20.14 0.46
C LEU A 424 -1.70 -20.44 0.46
N TYR A 425 -0.88 -19.51 0.93
CA TYR A 425 0.55 -19.77 1.10
C TYR A 425 0.78 -20.93 2.07
N HIS A 426 0.14 -20.91 3.23
CA HIS A 426 0.24 -21.98 4.23
C HIS A 426 -0.18 -23.35 3.66
N LEU A 427 -1.22 -23.40 2.86
CA LEU A 427 -1.73 -24.66 2.28
C LEU A 427 -0.91 -25.17 1.09
N TRP A 428 -0.36 -24.27 0.27
CA TRP A 428 0.18 -24.62 -1.04
C TRP A 428 1.68 -24.35 -1.22
N SER A 429 2.30 -23.59 -0.31
CA SER A 429 3.67 -23.10 -0.53
C SER A 429 4.53 -23.08 0.73
N ASP A 430 3.98 -23.42 1.89
CA ASP A 430 4.68 -23.31 3.18
C ASP A 430 5.67 -24.46 3.38
N LYS A 431 6.94 -24.10 3.50
CA LYS A 431 8.06 -25.03 3.68
C LYS A 431 7.94 -25.86 4.98
N ASP A 432 7.42 -25.25 6.05
CA ASP A 432 7.21 -25.94 7.33
C ASP A 432 6.17 -27.06 7.19
N VAL A 433 5.07 -26.80 6.47
CA VAL A 433 4.02 -27.79 6.19
C VAL A 433 4.58 -28.96 5.37
N PHE A 434 5.36 -28.69 4.34
CA PHE A 434 5.97 -29.73 3.51
C PHE A 434 7.03 -30.53 4.28
N ALA A 435 7.80 -29.86 5.15
CA ALA A 435 8.75 -30.55 6.03
C ALA A 435 8.05 -31.54 6.98
N ARG A 436 6.89 -31.17 7.55
CA ARG A 436 6.07 -32.08 8.38
C ARG A 436 5.61 -33.30 7.60
N GLN A 437 5.11 -33.10 6.38
CA GLN A 437 4.70 -34.21 5.51
C GLN A 437 5.88 -35.13 5.17
N MET A 438 7.05 -34.56 4.91
CA MET A 438 8.25 -35.34 4.61
C MET A 438 8.77 -36.12 5.84
N LEU A 439 8.71 -35.54 7.06
CA LEU A 439 9.06 -36.24 8.29
C LEU A 439 8.21 -37.51 8.47
N VAL A 440 6.91 -37.44 8.26
CA VAL A 440 6.01 -38.59 8.30
C VAL A 440 6.37 -39.59 7.21
N THR A 441 6.62 -39.14 5.97
CA THR A 441 7.02 -40.02 4.85
C THR A 441 8.34 -40.74 5.13
N ARG A 442 9.25 -40.09 5.85
CA ARG A 442 10.56 -40.67 6.26
C ARG A 442 10.47 -41.54 7.52
N GLY A 443 9.27 -41.78 8.06
CA GLY A 443 9.03 -42.73 9.14
C GLY A 443 8.89 -42.14 10.55
N MET A 444 8.79 -40.82 10.70
CA MET A 444 8.45 -40.21 11.98
C MET A 444 6.95 -40.38 12.25
N ASP A 445 6.61 -40.68 13.52
CA ASP A 445 5.20 -40.82 13.91
C ASP A 445 4.42 -39.52 13.71
N ALA A 446 3.23 -39.63 13.12
CA ALA A 446 2.38 -38.47 12.80
C ALA A 446 2.01 -37.64 14.05
N SER A 447 1.95 -38.28 15.24
CA SER A 447 1.69 -37.56 16.50
C SER A 447 2.82 -36.61 16.90
N GLN A 448 4.05 -36.89 16.48
CA GLN A 448 5.24 -36.09 16.79
C GLN A 448 5.41 -34.87 15.87
N VAL A 449 4.70 -34.80 14.75
CA VAL A 449 4.76 -33.69 13.79
C VAL A 449 3.56 -32.75 13.85
N THR A 450 2.64 -32.98 14.81
CA THR A 450 1.52 -32.04 15.04
C THR A 450 2.05 -30.68 15.51
N GLU A 451 1.32 -29.59 15.28
CA GLU A 451 1.71 -28.25 15.75
C GLU A 451 1.90 -28.18 17.27
N ALA A 452 1.19 -29.05 18.02
CA ALA A 452 1.33 -29.16 19.49
C ALA A 452 2.65 -29.81 19.89
N ALA A 453 3.11 -30.83 19.15
CA ALA A 453 4.34 -31.57 19.45
C ALA A 453 5.58 -30.92 18.84
N LEU A 454 5.41 -30.34 17.66
CA LEU A 454 6.44 -29.63 16.90
C LEU A 454 5.90 -28.25 16.52
N PRO A 455 6.30 -27.17 17.21
CA PRO A 455 5.79 -25.83 16.95
C PRO A 455 5.97 -25.36 15.51
N PRO A 456 5.15 -24.43 15.00
CA PRO A 456 5.32 -23.84 13.66
C PRO A 456 6.71 -23.20 13.48
N GLY A 457 7.29 -23.42 12.28
CA GLY A 457 8.63 -22.95 11.94
C GLY A 457 9.77 -23.93 12.31
N GLU A 458 9.51 -24.93 13.17
CA GLU A 458 10.54 -25.86 13.64
C GLU A 458 10.65 -27.13 12.77
N ALA A 459 9.66 -27.41 11.92
CA ALA A 459 9.60 -28.68 11.21
C ALA A 459 10.74 -28.87 10.21
N PHE A 460 11.18 -27.80 9.54
CA PHE A 460 12.31 -27.91 8.63
C PHE A 460 13.63 -28.15 9.37
N HIS A 461 13.86 -27.50 10.51
CA HIS A 461 15.04 -27.77 11.36
C HIS A 461 15.04 -29.22 11.87
N LYS A 462 13.86 -29.71 12.27
CA LYS A 462 13.69 -31.10 12.68
C LYS A 462 13.96 -32.08 11.55
N LEU A 463 13.52 -31.75 10.31
CA LEU A 463 13.76 -32.57 9.13
C LEU A 463 15.26 -32.68 8.81
N VAL A 464 15.99 -31.57 8.86
CA VAL A 464 17.46 -31.54 8.68
C VAL A 464 18.15 -32.43 9.73
N ALA A 465 17.78 -32.25 10.99
CA ALA A 465 18.36 -33.04 12.09
C ALA A 465 18.01 -34.53 12.01
N PHE A 466 16.80 -34.88 11.54
CA PHE A 466 16.32 -36.24 11.42
C PHE A 466 16.97 -37.02 10.27
N THR A 467 17.17 -36.35 9.12
CA THR A 467 17.72 -36.97 7.91
C THR A 467 19.24 -36.91 7.84
N GLY A 468 19.87 -35.90 8.47
CA GLY A 468 21.29 -35.60 8.32
C GLY A 468 21.66 -35.03 6.93
N GLU A 469 20.66 -34.74 6.09
CA GLU A 469 20.86 -34.13 4.75
C GLU A 469 21.09 -32.62 4.88
N SER A 470 21.77 -32.01 3.89
CA SER A 470 21.99 -30.55 3.94
C SER A 470 20.69 -29.77 3.74
N PRO A 471 20.56 -28.58 4.39
CA PRO A 471 19.39 -27.72 4.22
C PRO A 471 19.09 -27.38 2.76
N GLU A 472 20.11 -27.17 1.94
CA GLU A 472 19.99 -26.84 0.51
C GLU A 472 19.43 -28.02 -0.29
N ALA A 473 19.90 -29.26 -0.02
CA ALA A 473 19.42 -30.45 -0.69
C ALA A 473 17.95 -30.72 -0.36
N LEU A 474 17.58 -30.60 0.92
CA LEU A 474 16.20 -30.76 1.37
C LEU A 474 15.27 -29.66 0.82
N THR A 475 15.72 -28.42 0.78
CA THR A 475 14.95 -27.33 0.20
C THR A 475 14.68 -27.59 -1.30
N ARG A 476 15.70 -28.03 -2.04
CA ARG A 476 15.56 -28.38 -3.45
C ARG A 476 14.60 -29.56 -3.66
N LEU A 477 14.71 -30.58 -2.84
CA LEU A 477 13.83 -31.76 -2.88
C LEU A 477 12.37 -31.36 -2.63
N LEU A 478 12.10 -30.58 -1.57
CA LEU A 478 10.76 -30.08 -1.24
C LEU A 478 10.20 -29.21 -2.37
N TYR A 479 11.01 -28.33 -2.96
CA TYR A 479 10.60 -27.49 -4.08
C TYR A 479 10.23 -28.30 -5.33
N GLN A 480 10.99 -29.36 -5.63
CA GLN A 480 10.75 -30.23 -6.80
C GLN A 480 9.55 -31.15 -6.62
N THR A 481 9.23 -31.54 -5.38
CA THR A 481 8.14 -32.47 -5.09
C THR A 481 6.78 -31.80 -4.90
N HIS A 482 6.75 -30.47 -4.71
CA HIS A 482 5.53 -29.73 -4.47
C HIS A 482 5.35 -28.58 -5.47
N ASN A 483 4.11 -28.18 -5.73
CA ASN A 483 3.80 -27.02 -6.58
C ASN A 483 3.86 -25.71 -5.79
N VAL A 484 5.07 -25.30 -5.41
CA VAL A 484 5.32 -24.10 -4.57
C VAL A 484 4.79 -22.82 -5.23
N GLY A 485 4.74 -22.77 -6.56
CA GLY A 485 4.24 -21.62 -7.33
C GLY A 485 2.72 -21.44 -7.32
N ALA A 486 1.94 -22.40 -6.80
CA ALA A 486 0.49 -22.41 -6.90
C ALA A 486 -0.17 -21.15 -6.35
N THR A 487 0.30 -20.63 -5.21
CA THR A 487 -0.20 -19.39 -4.61
C THR A 487 -0.07 -18.21 -5.57
N TRP A 488 1.08 -18.06 -6.21
CA TRP A 488 1.35 -16.98 -7.15
C TRP A 488 0.46 -17.05 -8.40
N TYR A 489 0.25 -18.25 -8.93
CA TYR A 489 -0.62 -18.46 -10.09
C TYR A 489 -2.09 -18.17 -9.79
N PHE A 490 -2.56 -18.46 -8.58
CA PHE A 490 -3.90 -18.08 -8.15
C PHE A 490 -4.09 -16.56 -8.21
N PHE A 491 -3.16 -15.80 -7.62
CA PHE A 491 -3.23 -14.33 -7.62
C PHE A 491 -3.03 -13.73 -9.02
N ALA A 492 -2.16 -14.32 -9.84
CA ALA A 492 -2.04 -13.95 -11.26
C ALA A 492 -3.37 -14.18 -12.02
N GLY A 493 -4.06 -15.29 -11.75
CA GLY A 493 -5.39 -15.58 -12.29
C GLY A 493 -6.44 -14.54 -11.90
N VAL A 494 -6.49 -14.14 -10.63
CA VAL A 494 -7.36 -13.04 -10.18
C VAL A 494 -7.00 -11.73 -10.89
N GLY A 495 -5.71 -11.47 -11.07
CA GLY A 495 -5.24 -10.30 -11.82
C GLY A 495 -5.66 -10.31 -13.29
N LEU A 496 -5.66 -11.46 -13.95
CA LEU A 496 -6.20 -11.61 -15.31
C LEU A 496 -7.69 -11.28 -15.37
N VAL A 497 -8.47 -11.75 -14.41
CA VAL A 497 -9.89 -11.38 -14.28
C VAL A 497 -10.04 -9.87 -14.10
N SER A 498 -9.24 -9.26 -13.20
CA SER A 498 -9.22 -7.81 -12.99
C SER A 498 -8.91 -7.07 -14.30
N ALA A 499 -7.88 -7.49 -15.04
CA ALA A 499 -7.50 -6.88 -16.32
C ALA A 499 -8.64 -6.98 -17.36
N GLY A 500 -9.30 -8.14 -17.46
CA GLY A 500 -10.46 -8.35 -18.33
C GLY A 500 -11.62 -7.42 -17.97
N LEU A 501 -11.91 -7.27 -16.68
CA LEU A 501 -12.97 -6.38 -16.21
C LEU A 501 -12.64 -4.89 -16.42
N ILE A 502 -11.38 -4.47 -16.20
CA ILE A 502 -10.92 -3.10 -16.50
C ILE A 502 -11.07 -2.80 -18.00
N TRP A 503 -10.71 -3.73 -18.86
CA TRP A 503 -10.87 -3.60 -20.31
C TRP A 503 -12.35 -3.50 -20.71
N ALA A 504 -13.21 -4.37 -20.17
CA ALA A 504 -14.65 -4.35 -20.43
C ALA A 504 -15.30 -3.04 -19.95
N TYR A 505 -14.91 -2.59 -18.75
CA TYR A 505 -15.36 -1.32 -18.18
C TYR A 505 -14.93 -0.12 -19.04
N GLY A 506 -13.69 -0.11 -19.51
CA GLY A 506 -13.20 0.93 -20.43
C GLY A 506 -13.95 0.97 -21.77
N LYS A 507 -14.39 -0.18 -22.29
CA LYS A 507 -15.27 -0.25 -23.48
C LYS A 507 -16.67 0.26 -23.18
N TRP A 508 -17.24 -0.11 -22.05
CA TRP A 508 -18.57 0.33 -21.63
C TRP A 508 -18.64 1.84 -21.45
N LEU A 509 -17.65 2.45 -20.80
CA LEU A 509 -17.57 3.92 -20.63
C LEU A 509 -17.51 4.65 -21.99
N ARG A 510 -16.75 4.12 -22.96
CA ARG A 510 -16.69 4.72 -24.31
C ARG A 510 -18.04 4.73 -25.00
N LYS A 511 -18.77 3.62 -24.95
CA LYS A 511 -20.13 3.53 -25.50
C LYS A 511 -21.09 4.52 -24.86
N LEU A 512 -21.02 4.70 -23.53
CA LEU A 512 -21.83 5.69 -22.81
C LEU A 512 -21.52 7.12 -23.26
N SER A 513 -20.23 7.47 -23.38
CA SER A 513 -19.79 8.80 -23.85
C SER A 513 -20.23 9.09 -25.29
N GLU A 514 -20.17 8.10 -26.19
CA GLU A 514 -20.62 8.21 -27.59
C GLU A 514 -22.14 8.38 -27.69
N SER A 515 -22.89 7.64 -26.89
CA SER A 515 -24.37 7.73 -26.80
C SER A 515 -24.82 9.12 -26.32
N GLN A 516 -24.14 9.69 -25.33
CA GLN A 516 -24.45 11.04 -24.83
C GLN A 516 -24.15 12.14 -25.87
N LYS A 517 -23.03 12.03 -26.60
CA LYS A 517 -22.68 12.96 -27.69
C LYS A 517 -23.65 12.85 -28.86
N GLY A 518 -24.07 11.64 -29.22
CA GLY A 518 -25.09 11.42 -30.28
C GLY A 518 -26.46 11.98 -29.91
N GLY A 519 -26.88 11.87 -28.64
CA GLY A 519 -28.13 12.45 -28.14
C GLY A 519 -28.14 13.99 -28.12
N GLN A 520 -27.00 14.61 -27.84
CA GLN A 520 -26.88 16.08 -27.89
C GLN A 520 -26.84 16.60 -29.32
N ALA A 521 -26.29 15.86 -30.27
CA ALA A 521 -26.29 16.21 -31.69
C ALA A 521 -27.67 16.03 -32.37
N ALA A 522 -28.52 15.18 -31.81
CA ALA A 522 -29.87 14.91 -32.31
C ALA A 522 -30.97 15.83 -31.72
N SER A 523 -30.64 16.72 -30.77
CA SER A 523 -31.58 17.74 -30.30
C SER A 523 -31.68 18.83 -31.37
N PRO A 524 -32.86 19.05 -32.02
CA PRO A 524 -32.98 20.07 -33.07
C PRO A 524 -32.68 21.44 -32.45
N ALA A 525 -31.74 22.15 -33.07
CA ALA A 525 -31.53 23.55 -32.78
C ALA A 525 -32.88 24.26 -32.76
N ALA A 526 -33.23 24.82 -31.60
CA ALA A 526 -34.42 25.62 -31.45
C ALA A 526 -34.43 26.64 -32.60
N ALA A 527 -35.46 26.56 -33.43
CA ALA A 527 -35.68 27.43 -34.56
C ALA A 527 -35.50 28.89 -34.11
N ARG A 528 -34.56 29.60 -34.72
CA ARG A 528 -34.49 31.04 -34.58
C ARG A 528 -35.80 31.61 -35.16
N PRO A 529 -36.57 32.40 -34.42
CA PRO A 529 -37.64 33.14 -35.04
C PRO A 529 -37.01 34.14 -36.00
N SER A 530 -37.36 34.00 -37.27
CA SER A 530 -37.18 35.07 -38.28
C SER A 530 -38.06 36.23 -37.86
N ASN A 531 -37.44 37.33 -37.45
CA ASN A 531 -37.82 38.70 -37.85
C ASN A 531 -36.79 39.69 -37.31
#